data_1af31af31186fddd502a4f07630f7ef5
#
_entry.id   1af31af31186fddd502a4f07630f7ef5
#
_cell.length_a   1.000
_cell.length_b   1.000
_cell.length_c   1.000
_cell.angle_alpha   90.00
_cell.angle_beta   90.00
_cell.angle_gamma   90.00
#
_symmetry.space_group_name_H-M   'P 1'
#
loop_
_entity.id
_entity.type
_entity.pdbx_description
1 polymer ?
#
loop_
_entity_poly.entity_id
_entity_poly.type
_entity_poly.pdbx_seq_one_letter_code
_entity_poly.pdbx_strand_id
1 'polypeptide(L)'
;MTRLTGPDLVKLRQETVSFIFQDSNLLPHLNAIDNVAQPLLHQGKLAGFARRKALALLERLSMAERAYGMPDELSGGEQQRVAIARALITDPKLILADEPTGALDPITSREVLDLFRQLHKEEDVAFLLVTHNREVASFCERSLELREGRFIAQHGTDVDIGDLSDSRELIVDDSGTISLPPDVLLKIGGPGRFDIKDVERDVMNFERVDEEKVEVTTENKFVLSPTCPACKHEYGDSEEQQCPSCGSSRPMVQA
;
A
#
# COMPACT_ATOMS: atom_id res chain seq x y z
N MET A 1 5.60 2.34 23.41
CA MET A 1 4.34 2.19 22.63
C MET A 1 3.17 2.07 23.59
N THR A 2 2.28 3.02 23.56
CA THR A 2 1.04 2.97 24.36
C THR A 2 0.17 1.85 23.79
N ARG A 3 -0.07 0.79 24.55
CA ARG A 3 -0.98 -0.27 24.14
C ARG A 3 -2.40 0.23 24.39
N LEU A 4 -3.10 0.60 23.33
CA LEU A 4 -4.52 0.92 23.41
C LEU A 4 -5.30 -0.35 23.77
N THR A 5 -6.27 -0.22 24.68
CA THR A 5 -7.22 -1.30 25.01
C THR A 5 -8.29 -1.42 23.91
N GLY A 6 -9.05 -2.50 23.90
CA GLY A 6 -10.13 -2.69 22.94
C GLY A 6 -11.12 -1.51 22.86
N PRO A 7 -11.63 -0.98 23.99
CA PRO A 7 -12.50 0.20 24.01
C PRO A 7 -11.84 1.45 23.44
N ASP A 8 -10.56 1.69 23.74
CA ASP A 8 -9.82 2.86 23.25
C ASP A 8 -9.61 2.79 21.74
N LEU A 9 -9.35 1.59 21.19
CA LEU A 9 -9.26 1.37 19.75
C LEU A 9 -10.58 1.62 19.03
N VAL A 10 -11.70 1.21 19.63
CA VAL A 10 -13.04 1.49 19.08
C VAL A 10 -13.27 2.99 19.05
N LYS A 11 -12.99 3.70 20.14
CA LYS A 11 -13.13 5.16 20.22
C LYS A 11 -12.24 5.87 19.20
N LEU A 12 -10.97 5.45 19.05
CA LEU A 12 -10.05 6.00 18.06
C LEU A 12 -10.61 5.88 16.63
N ARG A 13 -11.16 4.71 16.29
CA ARG A 13 -11.76 4.46 14.97
C ARG A 13 -13.08 5.20 14.76
N GLN A 14 -13.80 5.50 15.81
CA GLN A 14 -15.06 6.24 15.72
C GLN A 14 -14.86 7.75 15.58
N GLU A 15 -13.83 8.32 16.20
CA GLU A 15 -13.69 9.76 16.40
C GLU A 15 -12.48 10.37 15.67
N THR A 16 -11.47 9.57 15.33
CA THR A 16 -10.18 10.14 14.92
C THR A 16 -9.67 9.58 13.60
N VAL A 17 -9.81 8.27 13.35
CA VAL A 17 -9.22 7.60 12.21
C VAL A 17 -10.29 6.93 11.36
N SER A 18 -10.29 7.21 10.06
CA SER A 18 -11.14 6.55 9.09
C SER A 18 -10.32 5.77 8.06
N PHE A 19 -10.99 4.88 7.33
CA PHE A 19 -10.34 3.97 6.37
C PHE A 19 -11.02 4.06 5.00
N ILE A 20 -10.19 4.06 3.95
CA ILE A 20 -10.61 3.87 2.56
C ILE A 20 -9.88 2.63 2.05
N PHE A 21 -10.62 1.68 1.47
CA PHE A 21 -10.10 0.43 0.94
C PHE A 21 -10.09 0.46 -0.59
N GLN A 22 -9.25 -0.35 -1.19
CA GLN A 22 -9.11 -0.48 -2.64
C GLN A 22 -10.45 -0.80 -3.32
N ASP A 23 -11.20 -1.77 -2.80
CA ASP A 23 -12.49 -2.22 -3.35
C ASP A 23 -13.69 -1.39 -2.86
N SER A 24 -13.45 -0.16 -2.36
CA SER A 24 -14.48 0.73 -1.75
C SER A 24 -15.25 0.12 -0.58
N ASN A 25 -15.39 -1.19 -0.53
CA ASN A 25 -16.00 -1.97 0.56
C ASN A 25 -17.38 -1.45 0.99
N LEU A 26 -18.21 -1.10 0.00
CA LEU A 26 -19.58 -0.66 0.23
C LEU A 26 -20.46 -1.83 0.65
N LEU A 27 -21.43 -1.55 1.52
CA LEU A 27 -22.44 -2.52 1.92
C LEU A 27 -23.44 -2.72 0.77
N PRO A 28 -23.52 -3.91 0.15
CA PRO A 28 -24.25 -4.11 -1.11
C PRO A 28 -25.76 -4.00 -0.98
N HIS A 29 -26.28 -4.10 0.25
CA HIS A 29 -27.71 -4.01 0.57
C HIS A 29 -28.14 -2.59 0.97
N LEU A 30 -27.25 -1.60 0.92
CA LEU A 30 -27.50 -0.21 1.24
C LEU A 30 -27.19 0.66 0.02
N ASN A 31 -28.01 1.68 -0.23
CA ASN A 31 -27.72 2.69 -1.22
C ASN A 31 -26.56 3.61 -0.79
N ALA A 32 -26.12 4.54 -1.64
CA ALA A 32 -24.97 5.39 -1.38
C ALA A 32 -25.12 6.23 -0.10
N ILE A 33 -26.25 6.90 0.08
CA ILE A 33 -26.49 7.76 1.28
C ILE A 33 -26.50 6.93 2.57
N ASP A 34 -27.06 5.74 2.54
CA ASP A 34 -27.11 4.86 3.71
C ASP A 34 -25.73 4.24 4.01
N ASN A 35 -24.94 3.92 2.99
CA ASN A 35 -23.54 3.54 3.15
C ASN A 35 -22.74 4.65 3.86
N VAL A 36 -22.88 5.89 3.41
CA VAL A 36 -22.20 7.04 4.00
C VAL A 36 -22.68 7.30 5.43
N ALA A 37 -23.96 7.13 5.73
CA ALA A 37 -24.52 7.39 7.04
C ALA A 37 -24.11 6.37 8.13
N GLN A 38 -23.68 5.16 7.75
CA GLN A 38 -23.41 4.03 8.66
C GLN A 38 -22.49 4.38 9.85
N PRO A 39 -21.35 5.06 9.69
CA PRO A 39 -20.48 5.36 10.83
C PRO A 39 -21.17 6.17 11.92
N LEU A 40 -21.99 7.15 11.54
CA LEU A 40 -22.76 7.96 12.51
C LEU A 40 -23.87 7.15 13.18
N LEU A 41 -24.52 6.24 12.46
CA LEU A 41 -25.52 5.34 13.03
C LEU A 41 -24.88 4.40 14.05
N HIS A 42 -23.69 3.89 13.79
CA HIS A 42 -22.93 3.09 14.75
C HIS A 42 -22.47 3.88 15.98
N GLN A 43 -22.30 5.21 15.85
CA GLN A 43 -22.10 6.11 17.00
C GLN A 43 -23.40 6.45 17.76
N GLY A 44 -24.54 5.87 17.36
CA GLY A 44 -25.85 6.13 18.00
C GLY A 44 -26.49 7.46 17.61
N LYS A 45 -26.03 8.12 16.53
CA LYS A 45 -26.67 9.35 16.05
C LYS A 45 -28.02 9.04 15.39
N LEU A 46 -28.93 10.00 15.44
CA LEU A 46 -30.26 9.86 14.84
C LEU A 46 -30.17 9.71 13.32
N ALA A 47 -30.91 8.77 12.74
CA ALA A 47 -30.90 8.45 11.32
C ALA A 47 -31.14 9.68 10.41
N GLY A 48 -32.09 10.55 10.79
CA GLY A 48 -32.36 11.78 10.04
C GLY A 48 -31.19 12.76 10.04
N PHE A 49 -30.42 12.85 11.12
CA PHE A 49 -29.21 13.66 11.18
C PHE A 49 -28.11 13.03 10.31
N ALA A 50 -27.86 11.72 10.46
CA ALA A 50 -26.82 11.00 9.72
C ALA A 50 -27.05 11.08 8.20
N ARG A 51 -28.28 10.86 7.74
CA ARG A 51 -28.63 10.98 6.31
C ARG A 51 -28.51 12.40 5.77
N ARG A 52 -28.90 13.44 6.53
CA ARG A 52 -28.68 14.83 6.08
C ARG A 52 -27.20 15.15 5.92
N LYS A 53 -26.37 14.76 6.87
CA LYS A 53 -24.91 14.95 6.77
C LYS A 53 -24.32 14.14 5.60
N ALA A 54 -24.80 12.91 5.41
CA ALA A 54 -24.38 12.06 4.28
C ALA A 54 -24.74 12.69 2.93
N LEU A 55 -25.95 13.21 2.78
CA LEU A 55 -26.37 13.89 1.55
C LEU A 55 -25.51 15.11 1.26
N ALA A 56 -25.25 15.96 2.24
CA ALA A 56 -24.39 17.14 2.08
C ALA A 56 -22.95 16.76 1.63
N LEU A 57 -22.39 15.67 2.17
CA LEU A 57 -21.10 15.15 1.71
C LEU A 57 -21.16 14.60 0.29
N LEU A 58 -22.20 13.85 -0.06
CA LEU A 58 -22.38 13.35 -1.44
C LEU A 58 -22.56 14.50 -2.44
N GLU A 59 -23.30 15.54 -2.10
CA GLU A 59 -23.42 16.75 -2.92
C GLU A 59 -22.06 17.41 -3.15
N ARG A 60 -21.26 17.56 -2.12
CA ARG A 60 -19.90 18.11 -2.20
C ARG A 60 -18.96 17.28 -3.06
N LEU A 61 -19.14 15.96 -3.09
CA LEU A 61 -18.37 15.03 -3.91
C LEU A 61 -18.97 14.80 -5.30
N SER A 62 -19.92 15.64 -5.73
CA SER A 62 -20.61 15.53 -7.02
C SER A 62 -21.39 14.23 -7.21
N MET A 63 -21.95 13.69 -6.11
CA MET A 63 -22.68 12.42 -6.07
C MET A 63 -24.17 12.62 -5.69
N ALA A 64 -24.70 13.84 -5.70
CA ALA A 64 -26.07 14.14 -5.31
C ALA A 64 -27.11 13.31 -6.09
N GLU A 65 -26.97 13.25 -7.42
CA GLU A 65 -27.87 12.50 -8.29
C GLU A 65 -27.81 10.98 -8.11
N ARG A 66 -26.72 10.50 -7.54
CA ARG A 66 -26.44 9.08 -7.25
C ARG A 66 -26.65 8.69 -5.78
N ALA A 67 -27.15 9.62 -4.94
CA ALA A 67 -27.30 9.40 -3.51
C ALA A 67 -28.15 8.18 -3.13
N TYR A 68 -29.09 7.81 -3.98
CA TYR A 68 -29.99 6.65 -3.77
C TYR A 68 -29.61 5.43 -4.63
N GLY A 69 -28.55 5.51 -5.42
CA GLY A 69 -28.05 4.38 -6.23
C GLY A 69 -27.48 3.28 -5.35
N MET A 70 -27.73 2.03 -5.75
CA MET A 70 -27.13 0.85 -5.13
C MET A 70 -25.68 0.67 -5.61
N PRO A 71 -24.79 0.03 -4.83
CA PRO A 71 -23.39 -0.15 -5.23
C PRO A 71 -23.18 -0.77 -6.62
N ASP A 72 -24.02 -1.71 -7.03
CA ASP A 72 -23.97 -2.36 -8.34
C ASP A 72 -24.42 -1.47 -9.51
N GLU A 73 -25.10 -0.36 -9.21
CA GLU A 73 -25.51 0.65 -10.20
C GLU A 73 -24.48 1.78 -10.34
N LEU A 74 -23.42 1.79 -9.50
CA LEU A 74 -22.39 2.81 -9.48
C LEU A 74 -21.13 2.34 -10.22
N SER A 75 -20.52 3.25 -10.98
CA SER A 75 -19.17 3.03 -11.53
C SER A 75 -18.13 2.90 -10.42
N GLY A 76 -16.97 2.34 -10.72
CA GLY A 76 -15.88 2.21 -9.73
C GLY A 76 -15.48 3.55 -9.10
N GLY A 77 -15.41 4.63 -9.90
CA GLY A 77 -15.13 5.97 -9.40
C GLY A 77 -16.23 6.54 -8.51
N GLU A 78 -17.51 6.29 -8.87
CA GLU A 78 -18.65 6.67 -8.02
C GLU A 78 -18.65 5.91 -6.69
N GLN A 79 -18.38 4.60 -6.72
CA GLN A 79 -18.24 3.80 -5.50
C GLN A 79 -17.10 4.32 -4.61
N GLN A 80 -15.98 4.71 -5.20
CA GLN A 80 -14.85 5.28 -4.45
C GLN A 80 -15.21 6.63 -3.82
N ARG A 81 -15.93 7.52 -4.53
CA ARG A 81 -16.43 8.78 -3.96
C ARG A 81 -17.39 8.54 -2.80
N VAL A 82 -18.25 7.52 -2.86
CA VAL A 82 -19.11 7.10 -1.74
C VAL A 82 -18.28 6.61 -0.56
N ALA A 83 -17.22 5.83 -0.80
CA ALA A 83 -16.31 5.35 0.25
C ALA A 83 -15.54 6.52 0.91
N ILE A 84 -15.14 7.52 0.12
CA ILE A 84 -14.52 8.76 0.63
C ILE A 84 -15.53 9.54 1.50
N ALA A 85 -16.77 9.73 1.02
CA ALA A 85 -17.83 10.37 1.82
C ALA A 85 -18.06 9.64 3.13
N ARG A 86 -18.11 8.30 3.11
CA ARG A 86 -18.24 7.46 4.30
C ARG A 86 -17.07 7.64 5.27
N ALA A 87 -15.87 7.79 4.78
CA ALA A 87 -14.71 8.03 5.62
C ALA A 87 -14.71 9.42 6.26
N LEU A 88 -15.23 10.43 5.57
CA LEU A 88 -15.29 11.82 6.04
C LEU A 88 -16.42 12.11 7.02
N ILE A 89 -17.48 11.29 7.05
CA ILE A 89 -18.73 11.66 7.77
C ILE A 89 -18.55 11.84 9.29
N THR A 90 -17.50 11.24 9.84
CA THR A 90 -17.16 11.34 11.27
C THR A 90 -16.22 12.50 11.61
N ASP A 91 -15.89 13.33 10.63
CA ASP A 91 -14.91 14.42 10.73
C ASP A 91 -13.54 13.91 11.26
N PRO A 92 -12.92 12.90 10.61
CA PRO A 92 -11.71 12.29 11.11
C PRO A 92 -10.52 13.24 10.99
N LYS A 93 -9.51 13.06 11.85
CA LYS A 93 -8.23 13.77 11.72
C LYS A 93 -7.25 13.06 10.79
N LEU A 94 -7.40 11.75 10.62
CA LEU A 94 -6.53 10.93 9.79
C LEU A 94 -7.38 9.95 8.97
N ILE A 95 -7.11 9.90 7.67
CA ILE A 95 -7.64 8.88 6.76
C ILE A 95 -6.50 7.97 6.32
N LEU A 96 -6.66 6.67 6.58
CA LEU A 96 -5.79 5.62 6.09
C LEU A 96 -6.39 5.07 4.79
N ALA A 97 -5.68 5.19 3.68
CA ALA A 97 -6.16 4.76 2.38
C ALA A 97 -5.23 3.70 1.80
N ASP A 98 -5.77 2.51 1.56
CA ASP A 98 -5.07 1.37 0.99
C ASP A 98 -5.45 1.26 -0.50
N GLU A 99 -4.47 1.49 -1.38
CA GLU A 99 -4.62 1.52 -2.85
C GLU A 99 -5.88 2.28 -3.32
N PRO A 100 -6.09 3.52 -2.89
CA PRO A 100 -7.39 4.20 -3.06
C PRO A 100 -7.78 4.49 -4.51
N THR A 101 -6.87 4.27 -5.46
CA THR A 101 -7.10 4.47 -6.89
C THR A 101 -6.78 3.22 -7.71
N GLY A 102 -6.45 2.09 -7.08
CA GLY A 102 -5.97 0.88 -7.76
C GLY A 102 -6.98 0.23 -8.71
N ALA A 103 -8.28 0.43 -8.47
CA ALA A 103 -9.37 -0.10 -9.32
C ALA A 103 -9.93 0.94 -10.31
N LEU A 104 -9.32 2.14 -10.41
CA LEU A 104 -9.82 3.26 -11.21
C LEU A 104 -9.00 3.46 -12.48
N ASP A 105 -9.66 3.99 -13.52
CA ASP A 105 -8.96 4.49 -14.71
C ASP A 105 -8.10 5.73 -14.37
N PRO A 106 -7.11 6.09 -15.22
CA PRO A 106 -6.17 7.16 -14.91
C PRO A 106 -6.82 8.55 -14.71
N ILE A 107 -7.94 8.82 -15.39
CA ILE A 107 -8.63 10.11 -15.29
C ILE A 107 -9.33 10.20 -13.93
N THR A 108 -10.13 9.20 -13.61
CA THR A 108 -10.84 9.11 -12.33
C THR A 108 -9.86 9.05 -11.13
N SER A 109 -8.71 8.38 -11.31
CA SER A 109 -7.63 8.35 -10.30
C SER A 109 -7.14 9.75 -9.96
N ARG A 110 -6.86 10.58 -10.97
CA ARG A 110 -6.42 11.97 -10.76
C ARG A 110 -7.49 12.80 -10.06
N GLU A 111 -8.75 12.68 -10.46
CA GLU A 111 -9.86 13.38 -9.81
C GLU A 111 -9.96 13.04 -8.31
N VAL A 112 -9.77 11.77 -7.96
CA VAL A 112 -9.78 11.32 -6.55
C VAL A 112 -8.57 11.88 -5.78
N LEU A 113 -7.38 11.90 -6.39
CA LEU A 113 -6.19 12.47 -5.77
C LEU A 113 -6.32 13.98 -5.57
N ASP A 114 -6.83 14.70 -6.57
CA ASP A 114 -7.09 16.15 -6.46
C ASP A 114 -8.12 16.44 -5.35
N LEU A 115 -9.12 15.58 -5.21
CA LEU A 115 -10.08 15.65 -4.11
C LEU A 115 -9.39 15.46 -2.75
N PHE A 116 -8.47 14.49 -2.61
CA PHE A 116 -7.71 14.32 -1.35
C PHE A 116 -6.88 15.56 -1.01
N ARG A 117 -6.21 16.17 -2.01
CA ARG A 117 -5.46 17.42 -1.82
C ARG A 117 -6.35 18.58 -1.40
N GLN A 118 -7.53 18.69 -2.00
CA GLN A 118 -8.50 19.70 -1.63
C GLN A 118 -8.97 19.52 -0.18
N LEU A 119 -9.37 18.31 0.20
CA LEU A 119 -9.82 17.98 1.55
C LEU A 119 -8.73 18.21 2.60
N HIS A 120 -7.48 17.85 2.28
CA HIS A 120 -6.34 18.14 3.17
C HIS A 120 -6.19 19.65 3.43
N LYS A 121 -6.28 20.48 2.37
CA LYS A 121 -6.13 21.93 2.49
C LYS A 121 -7.29 22.63 3.19
N GLU A 122 -8.52 22.16 2.95
CA GLU A 122 -9.74 22.82 3.42
C GLU A 122 -10.17 22.36 4.82
N GLU A 123 -9.91 21.11 5.18
CA GLU A 123 -10.42 20.48 6.40
C GLU A 123 -9.36 20.04 7.39
N ASP A 124 -8.08 20.29 7.09
CA ASP A 124 -6.94 19.87 7.93
C ASP A 124 -6.95 18.34 8.22
N VAL A 125 -7.45 17.55 7.27
CA VAL A 125 -7.44 16.08 7.34
C VAL A 125 -6.11 15.55 6.84
N ALA A 126 -5.42 14.77 7.67
CA ALA A 126 -4.22 14.07 7.25
C ALA A 126 -4.58 12.79 6.47
N PHE A 127 -3.82 12.51 5.39
CA PHE A 127 -3.95 11.28 4.62
C PHE A 127 -2.68 10.45 4.73
N LEU A 128 -2.82 9.16 5.03
CA LEU A 128 -1.75 8.18 4.89
C LEU A 128 -2.16 7.19 3.80
N LEU A 129 -1.50 7.30 2.65
CA LEU A 129 -1.75 6.46 1.48
C LEU A 129 -0.77 5.30 1.46
N VAL A 130 -1.26 4.09 1.25
CA VAL A 130 -0.43 2.92 0.94
C VAL A 130 -0.65 2.59 -0.53
N THR A 131 0.41 2.59 -1.32
CA THR A 131 0.31 2.34 -2.76
C THR A 131 1.61 1.79 -3.33
N HIS A 132 1.51 0.99 -4.39
CA HIS A 132 2.63 0.59 -5.24
C HIS A 132 2.74 1.46 -6.51
N ASN A 133 1.79 2.37 -6.71
CA ASN A 133 1.77 3.26 -7.88
C ASN A 133 2.63 4.51 -7.59
N ARG A 134 3.71 4.68 -8.37
CA ARG A 134 4.64 5.80 -8.25
C ARG A 134 3.98 7.16 -8.51
N GLU A 135 3.02 7.24 -9.44
CA GLU A 135 2.28 8.47 -9.73
C GLU A 135 1.47 8.92 -8.50
N VAL A 136 0.84 7.99 -7.79
CA VAL A 136 0.13 8.27 -6.54
C VAL A 136 1.09 8.71 -5.44
N ALA A 137 2.24 8.02 -5.32
CA ALA A 137 3.25 8.37 -4.32
C ALA A 137 3.83 9.79 -4.54
N SER A 138 4.06 10.17 -5.80
CA SER A 138 4.55 11.51 -6.15
C SER A 138 3.53 12.64 -5.92
N PHE A 139 2.26 12.28 -5.80
CA PHE A 139 1.19 13.22 -5.49
C PHE A 139 1.20 13.66 -4.02
N CYS A 140 1.81 12.86 -3.14
CA CYS A 140 1.91 13.13 -1.71
C CYS A 140 3.04 14.13 -1.41
N GLU A 141 2.88 14.95 -0.37
CA GLU A 141 3.92 15.86 0.11
C GLU A 141 5.17 15.14 0.61
N ARG A 142 4.99 13.92 1.09
CA ARG A 142 6.04 13.05 1.57
C ARG A 142 5.73 11.61 1.24
N SER A 143 6.69 10.86 0.74
CA SER A 143 6.56 9.42 0.55
C SER A 143 7.70 8.65 1.20
N LEU A 144 7.39 7.46 1.72
CA LEU A 144 8.33 6.54 2.33
C LEU A 144 8.32 5.24 1.52
N GLU A 145 9.48 4.82 1.04
CA GLU A 145 9.62 3.54 0.35
C GLU A 145 9.85 2.44 1.37
N LEU A 146 8.94 1.44 1.38
CA LEU A 146 8.99 0.29 2.27
C LEU A 146 9.39 -0.97 1.50
N ARG A 147 10.40 -1.69 2.00
CA ARG A 147 10.82 -2.98 1.44
C ARG A 147 11.13 -3.97 2.55
N GLU A 148 10.59 -5.16 2.45
CA GLU A 148 10.81 -6.24 3.42
C GLU A 148 10.58 -5.81 4.89
N GLY A 149 9.59 -4.94 5.10
CA GLY A 149 9.25 -4.41 6.43
C GLY A 149 10.16 -3.29 6.95
N ARG A 150 11.08 -2.76 6.11
CA ARG A 150 11.99 -1.67 6.47
C ARG A 150 11.77 -0.47 5.57
N PHE A 151 11.90 0.72 6.13
CA PHE A 151 11.95 1.96 5.35
C PHE A 151 13.35 2.09 4.74
N ILE A 152 13.41 2.23 3.42
CA ILE A 152 14.69 2.28 2.68
C ILE A 152 14.98 3.66 2.10
N ALA A 153 13.96 4.45 1.80
CA ALA A 153 14.12 5.78 1.26
C ALA A 153 12.93 6.68 1.63
N GLN A 154 13.17 7.97 1.64
CA GLN A 154 12.17 9.02 1.80
C GLN A 154 12.29 10.00 0.63
N HIS A 155 11.15 10.53 0.19
CA HIS A 155 11.06 11.60 -0.80
C HIS A 155 10.26 12.76 -0.21
N GLY A 156 10.72 13.99 -0.44
CA GLY A 156 10.03 15.22 0.00
C GLY A 156 9.14 15.81 -1.08
N THR A 157 8.63 17.03 -0.83
CA THR A 157 7.64 17.74 -1.66
C THR A 157 8.12 18.22 -3.03
N ASP A 158 9.43 18.30 -3.26
CA ASP A 158 10.01 18.94 -4.47
C ASP A 158 10.56 17.93 -5.48
N VAL A 159 10.08 16.70 -5.45
CA VAL A 159 10.60 15.64 -6.33
C VAL A 159 9.90 15.69 -7.68
N ASP A 160 10.64 16.02 -8.72
CA ASP A 160 10.21 15.80 -10.11
C ASP A 160 10.07 14.30 -10.37
N ILE A 161 8.87 13.87 -10.80
CA ILE A 161 8.51 12.45 -11.05
C ILE A 161 9.45 11.80 -12.07
N GLY A 162 10.12 12.59 -12.90
CA GLY A 162 11.08 12.15 -13.91
C GLY A 162 12.45 11.75 -13.34
N ASP A 163 12.82 12.25 -12.17
CA ASP A 163 14.16 12.09 -11.60
C ASP A 163 14.14 11.72 -10.11
N LEU A 164 13.54 10.56 -9.81
CA LEU A 164 13.50 9.98 -8.46
C LEU A 164 14.89 9.63 -7.90
N SER A 165 15.96 9.79 -8.70
CA SER A 165 17.32 9.45 -8.29
C SER A 165 18.02 10.55 -7.51
N ASP A 166 17.72 11.83 -7.78
CA ASP A 166 18.53 12.95 -7.29
C ASP A 166 18.06 13.55 -5.95
N SER A 167 16.84 13.25 -5.51
CA SER A 167 16.27 13.79 -4.25
C SER A 167 15.94 12.71 -3.21
N ARG A 168 16.44 11.50 -3.41
CA ARG A 168 16.17 10.36 -2.52
C ARG A 168 17.10 10.38 -1.32
N GLU A 169 16.52 10.49 -0.14
CA GLU A 169 17.22 10.30 1.12
C GLU A 169 17.19 8.81 1.52
N LEU A 170 18.33 8.23 1.81
CA LEU A 170 18.42 6.87 2.33
C LEU A 170 18.23 6.88 3.85
N ILE A 171 17.54 5.87 4.35
CA ILE A 171 17.27 5.75 5.79
C ILE A 171 18.22 4.73 6.39
N VAL A 172 18.96 5.16 7.41
CA VAL A 172 19.72 4.29 8.31
C VAL A 172 18.84 4.00 9.53
N ASP A 173 18.55 2.75 9.80
CA ASP A 173 17.72 2.36 10.95
C ASP A 173 18.52 2.46 12.29
N ASP A 174 17.80 2.29 13.42
CA ASP A 174 18.38 2.36 14.77
C ASP A 174 19.46 1.29 15.02
N SER A 175 19.54 0.26 14.20
CA SER A 175 20.58 -0.77 14.23
C SER A 175 21.82 -0.41 13.39
N GLY A 176 21.78 0.73 12.70
CA GLY A 176 22.83 1.17 11.78
C GLY A 176 22.79 0.45 10.43
N THR A 177 21.66 -0.19 10.08
CA THR A 177 21.49 -0.88 8.80
C THR A 177 20.95 0.08 7.76
N ILE A 178 21.55 0.08 6.57
CA ILE A 178 21.07 0.77 5.38
C ILE A 178 20.66 -0.27 4.32
N SER A 179 19.48 -0.09 3.72
CA SER A 179 19.04 -0.90 2.60
C SER A 179 19.08 -0.06 1.33
N LEU A 180 19.92 -0.45 0.37
CA LEU A 180 20.05 0.27 -0.88
C LEU A 180 18.89 -0.08 -1.84
N PRO A 181 18.25 0.92 -2.46
CA PRO A 181 17.31 0.68 -3.54
C PRO A 181 17.97 -0.07 -4.72
N PRO A 182 17.20 -0.88 -5.48
CA PRO A 182 17.75 -1.71 -6.55
C PRO A 182 18.52 -0.94 -7.62
N ASP A 183 18.04 0.25 -7.97
CA ASP A 183 18.68 1.13 -8.94
C ASP A 183 20.02 1.70 -8.44
N VAL A 184 20.09 2.06 -7.14
CA VAL A 184 21.34 2.48 -6.49
C VAL A 184 22.30 1.29 -6.41
N LEU A 185 21.80 0.11 -6.01
CA LEU A 185 22.58 -1.11 -5.95
C LEU A 185 23.17 -1.47 -7.32
N LEU A 186 22.41 -1.32 -8.40
CA LEU A 186 22.90 -1.54 -9.77
C LEU A 186 23.99 -0.52 -10.17
N LYS A 187 23.82 0.77 -9.83
CA LYS A 187 24.79 1.84 -10.13
C LYS A 187 26.14 1.58 -9.48
N ILE A 188 26.18 0.99 -8.29
CA ILE A 188 27.43 0.64 -7.59
C ILE A 188 27.98 -0.75 -7.97
N GLY A 189 27.40 -1.39 -9.00
CA GLY A 189 27.86 -2.68 -9.52
C GLY A 189 27.25 -3.91 -8.84
N GLY A 190 26.12 -3.78 -8.15
CA GLY A 190 25.41 -4.89 -7.49
C GLY A 190 25.91 -5.20 -6.08
N PRO A 191 25.44 -6.31 -5.47
CA PRO A 191 25.93 -6.76 -4.17
C PRO A 191 27.43 -7.00 -4.16
N GLY A 192 28.10 -6.74 -3.05
CA GLY A 192 29.55 -6.92 -2.96
C GLY A 192 30.10 -6.41 -1.63
N ARG A 193 31.44 -6.43 -1.50
CA ARG A 193 32.16 -5.90 -0.36
C ARG A 193 32.63 -4.48 -0.68
N PHE A 194 32.46 -3.58 0.29
CA PHE A 194 32.84 -2.19 0.17
C PHE A 194 33.70 -1.80 1.37
N ASP A 195 34.79 -1.11 1.08
CA ASP A 195 35.62 -0.45 2.07
C ASP A 195 35.05 0.93 2.40
N ILE A 196 35.08 1.31 3.67
CA ILE A 196 34.79 2.67 4.11
C ILE A 196 36.10 3.45 3.96
N LYS A 197 36.15 4.38 3.00
CA LYS A 197 37.37 5.15 2.71
C LYS A 197 37.46 6.40 3.57
N ASP A 198 36.34 7.06 3.79
CA ASP A 198 36.30 8.31 4.53
C ASP A 198 34.96 8.45 5.23
N VAL A 199 34.99 8.97 6.46
CA VAL A 199 33.82 9.24 7.28
C VAL A 199 33.99 10.66 7.84
N GLU A 200 33.40 11.62 7.15
CA GLU A 200 33.22 12.96 7.68
C GLU A 200 31.82 13.06 8.36
N ARG A 201 31.56 14.17 9.04
CA ARG A 201 30.38 14.33 9.90
C ARG A 201 29.05 13.98 9.20
N ASP A 202 28.92 14.28 7.91
CA ASP A 202 27.69 14.16 7.12
C ASP A 202 27.89 13.36 5.82
N VAL A 203 29.10 12.79 5.58
CA VAL A 203 29.45 12.07 4.36
C VAL A 203 30.19 10.78 4.68
N MET A 204 29.80 9.70 4.04
CA MET A 204 30.49 8.42 4.10
C MET A 204 30.77 7.93 2.67
N ASN A 205 32.04 7.71 2.37
CA ASN A 205 32.49 7.22 1.06
C ASN A 205 32.80 5.73 1.12
N PHE A 206 32.25 4.99 0.16
CA PHE A 206 32.48 3.57 -0.02
C PHE A 206 33.21 3.32 -1.32
N GLU A 207 34.17 2.41 -1.32
CA GLU A 207 34.83 1.92 -2.51
C GLU A 207 34.69 0.40 -2.58
N ARG A 208 34.33 -0.13 -3.77
CA ARG A 208 34.21 -1.57 -3.96
C ARG A 208 35.59 -2.25 -3.86
N VAL A 209 35.69 -3.29 -3.05
CA VAL A 209 36.94 -4.02 -2.82
C VAL A 209 37.13 -5.16 -3.81
N ASP A 210 36.06 -5.67 -4.42
CA ASP A 210 36.11 -6.89 -5.22
C ASP A 210 36.28 -6.60 -6.70
N GLU A 211 37.48 -6.85 -7.23
CA GLU A 211 37.73 -7.13 -8.65
C GLU A 211 37.48 -8.61 -9.02
N GLU A 212 37.45 -9.52 -8.05
CA GLU A 212 37.06 -10.91 -8.29
C GLU A 212 35.53 -11.01 -8.18
N LYS A 213 34.91 -11.44 -9.28
CA LYS A 213 33.50 -11.89 -9.29
C LYS A 213 33.36 -12.91 -8.18
N VAL A 214 32.82 -12.48 -7.04
CA VAL A 214 32.10 -13.38 -6.17
C VAL A 214 30.93 -13.84 -7.02
N GLU A 215 31.04 -14.94 -7.68
CA GLU A 215 29.91 -15.74 -8.07
C GLU A 215 29.18 -15.99 -6.74
N VAL A 216 28.21 -15.10 -6.42
CA VAL A 216 27.18 -15.43 -5.48
C VAL A 216 26.46 -16.58 -6.16
N THR A 217 26.96 -17.78 -5.91
CA THR A 217 26.24 -19.02 -6.15
C THR A 217 25.04 -18.98 -5.18
N THR A 218 24.08 -18.10 -5.46
CA THR A 218 22.69 -18.39 -5.17
C THR A 218 22.28 -19.44 -6.18
N GLU A 219 23.01 -20.54 -6.23
CA GLU A 219 22.47 -21.79 -6.67
C GLU A 219 21.49 -22.26 -5.60
N ASN A 220 20.36 -21.54 -5.47
CA ASN A 220 19.13 -22.19 -5.07
C ASN A 220 18.77 -23.10 -6.25
N LYS A 221 19.51 -24.22 -6.36
CA LYS A 221 19.15 -25.31 -7.26
C LYS A 221 17.85 -25.87 -6.71
N PHE A 222 16.75 -25.35 -7.25
CA PHE A 222 15.50 -26.05 -7.11
C PHE A 222 15.57 -27.29 -7.98
N VAL A 223 15.53 -28.45 -7.36
CA VAL A 223 15.47 -29.74 -8.04
C VAL A 223 14.04 -30.29 -7.88
N LEU A 224 13.62 -31.07 -8.86
CA LEU A 224 12.35 -31.81 -8.73
C LEU A 224 12.46 -32.77 -7.56
N SER A 225 11.48 -32.80 -6.68
CA SER A 225 11.46 -33.67 -5.50
C SER A 225 11.73 -35.14 -5.92
N PRO A 226 12.64 -35.86 -5.26
CA PRO A 226 12.90 -37.26 -5.56
C PRO A 226 11.72 -38.18 -5.21
N THR A 227 10.80 -37.70 -4.34
CA THR A 227 9.65 -38.49 -3.89
C THR A 227 8.35 -37.70 -3.98
N CYS A 228 7.26 -38.39 -4.30
CA CYS A 228 5.93 -37.80 -4.31
C CYS A 228 5.44 -37.49 -2.87
N PRO A 229 5.04 -36.25 -2.56
CA PRO A 229 4.58 -35.91 -1.21
C PRO A 229 3.25 -36.59 -0.86
N ALA A 230 2.42 -36.95 -1.84
CA ALA A 230 1.11 -37.56 -1.63
C ALA A 230 1.17 -39.08 -1.40
N CYS A 231 1.92 -39.83 -2.24
CA CYS A 231 1.91 -41.31 -2.17
C CYS A 231 3.30 -41.93 -1.90
N LYS A 232 4.34 -41.09 -1.69
CA LYS A 232 5.73 -41.53 -1.43
C LYS A 232 6.39 -42.30 -2.58
N HIS A 233 5.81 -42.26 -3.77
CA HIS A 233 6.44 -42.86 -4.97
C HIS A 233 7.79 -42.19 -5.26
N GLU A 234 8.83 -42.98 -5.50
CA GLU A 234 10.17 -42.46 -5.90
C GLU A 234 10.22 -42.31 -7.40
N TYR A 235 10.61 -41.08 -7.87
CA TYR A 235 10.60 -40.76 -9.30
C TYR A 235 11.84 -41.28 -10.05
N GLY A 236 12.88 -41.76 -9.35
CA GLY A 236 14.14 -42.07 -9.99
C GLY A 236 14.73 -40.88 -10.75
N ASP A 237 15.36 -41.13 -11.89
CA ASP A 237 15.97 -40.12 -12.78
C ASP A 237 14.96 -39.55 -13.81
N SER A 238 13.67 -39.77 -13.65
CA SER A 238 12.65 -39.31 -14.58
C SER A 238 12.40 -37.78 -14.47
N GLU A 239 12.23 -37.11 -15.62
CA GLU A 239 11.83 -35.69 -15.67
C GLU A 239 10.30 -35.48 -15.58
N GLU A 240 9.56 -36.50 -15.16
CA GLU A 240 8.11 -36.45 -15.07
C GLU A 240 7.64 -35.39 -14.09
N GLN A 241 6.75 -34.53 -14.55
CA GLN A 241 6.16 -33.44 -13.76
C GLN A 241 4.94 -33.88 -12.94
N GLN A 242 4.40 -35.08 -13.21
CA GLN A 242 3.29 -35.67 -12.50
C GLN A 242 3.64 -37.07 -11.99
N CYS A 243 3.13 -37.42 -10.82
CA CYS A 243 3.35 -38.74 -10.25
C CYS A 243 2.60 -39.82 -11.04
N PRO A 244 3.30 -40.85 -11.59
CA PRO A 244 2.65 -41.90 -12.34
C PRO A 244 1.73 -42.78 -11.49
N SER A 245 1.92 -42.77 -10.16
CA SER A 245 1.12 -43.58 -9.23
C SER A 245 -0.16 -42.89 -8.75
N CYS A 246 -0.19 -41.56 -8.61
CA CYS A 246 -1.34 -40.86 -8.04
C CYS A 246 -1.74 -39.59 -8.81
N GLY A 247 -1.05 -39.20 -9.88
CA GLY A 247 -1.34 -38.05 -10.70
C GLY A 247 -1.00 -36.68 -10.07
N SER A 248 -0.50 -36.65 -8.83
CA SER A 248 -0.11 -35.38 -8.17
C SER A 248 1.07 -34.74 -8.85
N SER A 249 1.09 -33.41 -8.93
CA SER A 249 2.23 -32.64 -9.45
C SER A 249 3.48 -32.85 -8.62
N ARG A 250 4.63 -32.96 -9.28
CA ARG A 250 5.94 -33.10 -8.65
C ARG A 250 6.46 -31.72 -8.23
N PRO A 251 6.63 -31.45 -6.93
CA PRO A 251 7.10 -30.14 -6.48
C PRO A 251 8.59 -29.96 -6.71
N MET A 252 9.02 -28.72 -6.87
CA MET A 252 10.43 -28.35 -6.78
C MET A 252 10.80 -28.17 -5.31
N VAL A 253 11.91 -28.74 -4.89
CA VAL A 253 12.49 -28.62 -3.55
C VAL A 253 13.87 -28.01 -3.63
N GLN A 254 14.32 -27.35 -2.60
CA GLN A 254 15.65 -26.81 -2.50
C GLN A 254 16.65 -27.98 -2.38
N ALA A 255 17.65 -28.04 -3.24
CA ALA A 255 18.67 -29.10 -3.24
C ALA A 255 19.61 -28.99 -2.05
#